data_fb107a7c234617b783ee51d17b5a0314
#
_entry.id   fb107a7c234617b783ee51d17b5a0314
#
_cell.length_a   1.000
_cell.length_b   1.000
_cell.length_c   1.000
_cell.angle_alpha   90.00
_cell.angle_beta   90.00
_cell.angle_gamma   90.00
#
_symmetry.space_group_name_H-M   'P 1'
#
loop_
_entity.id
_entity.type
_entity.pdbx_description
1 polymer ?
#
loop_
_entity_poly.entity_id
_entity_poly.type
_entity_poly.pdbx_seq_one_letter_code
_entity_poly.pdbx_strand_id
1 'polypeptide(L)'
;MKKCLFLLSFVCFSATAQTGFTKSDWKNQLATEKLFTNLIDDTKFKIHLKELTKKPHVAGSKSNDDVIDYIEKTMKNAGLVVKKYPYDIFMSKAPGDSYLEIVEPKRKPLSMMEDVLDEDPYSSDKDLWKGWNAYSGSGEVTEEVVYANYGRKEDFEKLQDMGIKVSGKIVIARYGGNF
;
A
#
# COMPACT_ATOMS: atom_id res chain seq x y z
N MET A 1 71.72 6.18 14.75
CA MET A 1 70.53 5.95 13.87
C MET A 1 69.29 6.52 14.56
N LYS A 2 68.83 7.70 14.20
CA LYS A 2 67.63 8.35 14.79
C LYS A 2 66.43 7.95 13.95
N LYS A 3 65.49 7.25 14.56
CA LYS A 3 64.20 6.90 13.93
C LYS A 3 63.28 8.11 14.09
N CYS A 4 62.96 8.81 13.02
CA CYS A 4 61.92 9.81 12.97
C CYS A 4 60.56 9.08 12.89
N LEU A 5 59.78 9.20 13.95
CA LEU A 5 58.39 8.75 13.99
C LEU A 5 57.51 9.85 13.37
N PHE A 6 57.02 9.63 12.16
CA PHE A 6 56.07 10.54 11.50
C PHE A 6 54.67 10.26 12.07
N LEU A 7 54.21 11.15 12.92
CA LEU A 7 52.83 11.14 13.45
C LEU A 7 51.91 11.76 12.41
N LEU A 8 51.21 10.92 11.64
CA LEU A 8 50.21 11.36 10.66
C LEU A 8 48.92 11.67 11.43
N SER A 9 48.70 12.94 11.77
CA SER A 9 47.45 13.39 12.38
C SER A 9 46.34 13.40 11.30
N PHE A 10 45.45 12.44 11.36
CA PHE A 10 44.24 12.37 10.55
C PHE A 10 43.26 13.44 11.05
N VAL A 11 43.26 14.59 10.42
CA VAL A 11 42.23 15.62 10.66
C VAL A 11 40.98 15.17 9.91
N CYS A 12 40.03 14.59 10.63
CA CYS A 12 38.68 14.33 10.09
C CYS A 12 37.99 15.67 9.85
N PHE A 13 38.00 16.17 8.64
CA PHE A 13 37.08 17.21 8.21
C PHE A 13 35.67 16.60 8.16
N SER A 14 34.87 16.94 9.14
CA SER A 14 33.43 16.72 9.05
C SER A 14 32.88 17.68 8.00
N ALA A 15 32.89 17.25 6.73
CA ALA A 15 32.22 17.97 5.66
C ALA A 15 30.71 17.82 5.90
N THR A 16 30.09 18.81 6.52
CA THR A 16 28.64 18.98 6.46
C THR A 16 28.30 19.31 5.01
N ALA A 17 27.96 18.30 4.24
CA ALA A 17 27.56 18.47 2.85
C ALA A 17 26.18 19.11 2.79
N GLN A 18 26.14 20.43 2.82
CA GLN A 18 24.96 21.22 2.52
C GLN A 18 25.03 21.61 1.06
N THR A 19 24.43 20.76 0.22
CA THR A 19 24.38 21.02 -1.22
C THR A 19 23.19 21.93 -1.56
N GLY A 20 23.43 22.99 -2.32
CA GLY A 20 22.39 23.81 -2.93
C GLY A 20 22.16 25.18 -2.31
N PHE A 21 22.78 25.52 -1.17
CA PHE A 21 22.63 26.83 -0.54
C PHE A 21 23.98 27.51 -0.30
N THR A 22 23.99 28.84 -0.42
CA THR A 22 25.16 29.64 0.00
C THR A 22 25.26 29.70 1.52
N LYS A 23 26.43 30.02 2.06
CA LYS A 23 26.61 30.19 3.51
C LYS A 23 25.69 31.27 4.10
N SER A 24 25.37 32.30 3.34
CA SER A 24 24.44 33.37 3.74
C SER A 24 23.00 32.89 3.83
N ASP A 25 22.57 32.04 2.88
CA ASP A 25 21.19 31.61 2.75
C ASP A 25 20.87 30.43 3.66
N TRP A 26 21.90 29.69 4.07
CA TRP A 26 21.75 28.51 4.91
C TRP A 26 21.00 28.79 6.22
N LYS A 27 21.29 29.89 6.88
CA LYS A 27 20.60 30.26 8.12
C LYS A 27 19.10 30.47 7.92
N ASN A 28 18.73 31.11 6.80
CA ASN A 28 17.34 31.32 6.44
C ASN A 28 16.66 29.99 6.05
N GLN A 29 17.38 29.14 5.33
CA GLN A 29 16.89 27.81 4.98
C GLN A 29 16.59 26.96 6.21
N LEU A 30 17.51 26.88 7.18
CA LEU A 30 17.29 26.19 8.46
C LEU A 30 16.07 26.72 9.21
N ALA A 31 15.87 28.03 9.24
CA ALA A 31 14.71 28.63 9.87
C ALA A 31 13.40 28.21 9.16
N THR A 32 13.41 28.18 7.84
CA THR A 32 12.28 27.74 7.02
C THR A 32 11.98 26.25 7.23
N GLU A 33 13.00 25.40 7.22
CA GLU A 33 12.86 23.97 7.48
C GLU A 33 12.30 23.69 8.89
N LYS A 34 12.80 24.42 9.89
CA LYS A 34 12.27 24.32 11.25
C LYS A 34 10.81 24.77 11.36
N LEU A 35 10.45 25.85 10.64
CA LEU A 35 9.05 26.29 10.56
C LEU A 35 8.19 25.20 9.93
N PHE A 36 8.62 24.63 8.81
CA PHE A 36 7.90 23.56 8.12
C PHE A 36 7.70 22.33 9.01
N THR A 37 8.78 21.86 9.67
CA THR A 37 8.68 20.68 10.57
C THR A 37 7.77 20.92 11.77
N ASN A 38 7.73 22.15 12.30
CA ASN A 38 6.84 22.51 13.40
C ASN A 38 5.36 22.63 12.99
N LEU A 39 5.07 22.76 11.70
CA LEU A 39 3.68 22.78 11.18
C LEU A 39 3.10 21.38 10.98
N ILE A 40 3.93 20.35 11.04
CA ILE A 40 3.47 18.96 10.92
C ILE A 40 2.66 18.60 12.17
N ASP A 41 1.41 18.23 11.93
CA ASP A 41 0.45 17.84 12.96
C ASP A 41 -0.05 16.43 12.63
N ASP A 42 0.42 15.45 13.39
CA ASP A 42 0.10 14.03 13.18
C ASP A 42 -1.39 13.72 13.38
N THR A 43 -2.07 14.51 14.22
CA THR A 43 -3.51 14.35 14.43
C THR A 43 -4.31 14.65 13.17
N LYS A 44 -3.86 15.60 12.34
CA LYS A 44 -4.47 15.91 11.05
C LYS A 44 -4.34 14.77 10.05
N PHE A 45 -3.19 14.07 10.03
CA PHE A 45 -3.00 12.88 9.19
C PHE A 45 -4.04 11.81 9.51
N LYS A 46 -4.26 11.53 10.79
CA LYS A 46 -5.27 10.55 11.22
C LYS A 46 -6.68 10.94 10.77
N ILE A 47 -7.04 12.22 10.91
CA ILE A 47 -8.35 12.73 10.47
C ILE A 47 -8.51 12.58 8.96
N HIS A 48 -7.51 13.03 8.17
CA HIS A 48 -7.56 12.93 6.72
C HIS A 48 -7.59 11.47 6.26
N LEU A 49 -6.77 10.60 6.83
CA LEU A 49 -6.77 9.18 6.52
C LEU A 49 -8.16 8.57 6.75
N LYS A 50 -8.76 8.82 7.93
CA LYS A 50 -10.10 8.34 8.24
C LYS A 50 -11.14 8.81 7.22
N GLU A 51 -11.13 10.10 6.84
CA GLU A 51 -12.08 10.62 5.85
C GLU A 51 -11.88 10.02 4.46
N LEU A 52 -10.63 9.79 4.05
CA LEU A 52 -10.29 9.24 2.74
C LEU A 52 -10.60 7.74 2.63
N THR A 53 -10.62 7.01 3.74
CA THR A 53 -10.72 5.53 3.73
C THR A 53 -12.00 4.99 4.35
N LYS A 54 -12.86 5.82 4.91
CA LYS A 54 -14.04 5.36 5.68
C LYS A 54 -15.10 4.61 4.87
N LYS A 55 -15.15 4.82 3.55
CA LYS A 55 -16.14 4.18 2.67
C LYS A 55 -15.46 3.56 1.46
N PRO A 56 -16.04 2.50 0.90
CA PRO A 56 -15.65 2.02 -0.42
C PRO A 56 -15.79 3.14 -1.46
N HIS A 57 -14.73 3.41 -2.24
CA HIS A 57 -14.72 4.51 -3.22
C HIS A 57 -14.05 4.08 -4.53
N VAL A 58 -14.67 3.14 -5.18
CA VAL A 58 -14.23 2.66 -6.49
C VAL A 58 -14.23 3.81 -7.50
N ALA A 59 -13.22 3.87 -8.36
CA ALA A 59 -13.09 4.89 -9.40
C ALA A 59 -14.39 5.04 -10.21
N GLY A 60 -14.87 6.27 -10.37
CA GLY A 60 -16.13 6.61 -11.05
C GLY A 60 -17.41 6.30 -10.27
N SER A 61 -17.32 5.95 -8.99
CA SER A 61 -18.49 5.86 -8.10
C SER A 61 -18.81 7.20 -7.44
N LYS A 62 -20.03 7.34 -6.94
CA LYS A 62 -20.44 8.51 -6.15
C LYS A 62 -19.54 8.73 -4.92
N SER A 63 -19.16 7.65 -4.24
CA SER A 63 -18.25 7.72 -3.08
C SER A 63 -16.85 8.21 -3.48
N ASN A 64 -16.39 7.88 -4.70
CA ASN A 64 -15.15 8.43 -5.23
C ASN A 64 -15.23 9.94 -5.48
N ASP A 65 -16.35 10.42 -6.00
CA ASP A 65 -16.60 11.86 -6.16
C ASP A 65 -16.60 12.59 -4.81
N ASP A 66 -17.20 11.99 -3.78
CA ASP A 66 -17.19 12.54 -2.41
C ASP A 66 -15.77 12.67 -1.85
N VAL A 67 -14.89 11.70 -2.13
CA VAL A 67 -13.45 11.77 -1.76
C VAL A 67 -12.73 12.88 -2.52
N ILE A 68 -12.99 13.01 -3.83
CA ILE A 68 -12.41 14.08 -4.66
C ILE A 68 -12.84 15.45 -4.14
N ASP A 69 -14.11 15.61 -3.81
CA ASP A 69 -14.65 16.87 -3.27
C ASP A 69 -14.05 17.20 -1.90
N TYR A 70 -13.85 16.19 -1.05
CA TYR A 70 -13.14 16.37 0.22
C TYR A 70 -11.72 16.87 0.03
N ILE A 71 -10.96 16.27 -0.91
CA ILE A 71 -9.60 16.68 -1.24
C ILE A 71 -9.58 18.11 -1.76
N GLU A 72 -10.45 18.43 -2.72
CA GLU A 72 -10.59 19.78 -3.29
C GLU A 72 -10.86 20.82 -2.21
N LYS A 73 -11.84 20.57 -1.35
CA LYS A 73 -12.20 21.47 -0.24
C LYS A 73 -11.05 21.67 0.72
N THR A 74 -10.35 20.59 1.08
CA THR A 74 -9.21 20.64 2.00
C THR A 74 -8.07 21.48 1.44
N MET A 75 -7.73 21.30 0.18
CA MET A 75 -6.69 22.09 -0.50
C MET A 75 -7.08 23.56 -0.64
N LYS A 76 -8.32 23.86 -1.00
CA LYS A 76 -8.83 25.24 -1.08
C LYS A 76 -8.80 25.94 0.28
N ASN A 77 -9.16 25.24 1.35
CA ASN A 77 -9.10 25.78 2.71
C ASN A 77 -7.66 26.07 3.16
N ALA A 78 -6.67 25.37 2.60
CA ALA A 78 -5.25 25.66 2.79
C ALA A 78 -4.74 26.81 1.88
N GLY A 79 -5.61 27.50 1.14
CA GLY A 79 -5.25 28.62 0.27
C GLY A 79 -4.73 28.23 -1.11
N LEU A 80 -4.85 26.97 -1.50
CA LEU A 80 -4.37 26.49 -2.81
C LEU A 80 -5.43 26.72 -3.90
N VAL A 81 -4.96 26.99 -5.12
CA VAL A 81 -5.79 27.01 -6.33
C VAL A 81 -5.88 25.57 -6.85
N VAL A 82 -7.09 25.02 -6.86
CA VAL A 82 -7.33 23.63 -7.25
C VAL A 82 -8.07 23.57 -8.58
N LYS A 83 -7.61 22.69 -9.48
CA LYS A 83 -8.26 22.37 -10.74
C LYS A 83 -8.38 20.85 -10.89
N LYS A 84 -9.59 20.38 -11.21
CA LYS A 84 -9.86 18.96 -11.52
C LYS A 84 -9.69 18.71 -13.02
N TYR A 85 -9.08 17.58 -13.36
CA TYR A 85 -8.91 17.13 -14.73
C TYR A 85 -9.57 15.74 -14.88
N PRO A 86 -10.77 15.65 -15.43
CA PRO A 86 -11.42 14.37 -15.68
C PRO A 86 -10.77 13.67 -16.88
N TYR A 87 -10.67 12.35 -16.79
CA TYR A 87 -10.21 11.48 -17.87
C TYR A 87 -11.08 10.24 -17.92
N ASP A 88 -11.43 9.80 -19.14
CA ASP A 88 -12.04 8.50 -19.34
C ASP A 88 -10.94 7.44 -19.39
N ILE A 89 -11.07 6.41 -18.56
CA ILE A 89 -10.12 5.30 -18.47
C ILE A 89 -10.84 3.97 -18.63
N PHE A 90 -10.16 3.01 -19.29
CA PHE A 90 -10.61 1.64 -19.35
C PHE A 90 -9.94 0.82 -18.26
N MET A 91 -10.73 0.27 -17.32
CA MET A 91 -10.21 -0.51 -16.20
C MET A 91 -11.22 -1.54 -15.73
N SER A 92 -10.72 -2.60 -15.08
CA SER A 92 -11.59 -3.53 -14.33
C SER A 92 -12.25 -2.79 -13.17
N LYS A 93 -13.58 -2.83 -13.10
CA LYS A 93 -14.36 -2.05 -12.14
C LYS A 93 -15.00 -2.92 -11.05
N ALA A 94 -15.30 -4.17 -11.34
CA ALA A 94 -16.07 -5.04 -10.46
C ALA A 94 -15.61 -6.50 -10.53
N PRO A 95 -15.83 -7.30 -9.46
CA PRO A 95 -15.36 -8.68 -9.37
C PRO A 95 -16.04 -9.66 -10.34
N GLY A 96 -17.17 -9.31 -10.95
CA GLY A 96 -17.94 -10.26 -11.77
C GLY A 96 -18.53 -11.42 -10.96
N ASP A 97 -18.96 -12.46 -11.67
CA ASP A 97 -19.53 -13.68 -11.06
C ASP A 97 -18.39 -14.64 -10.71
N SER A 98 -17.99 -14.64 -9.45
CA SER A 98 -16.96 -15.54 -8.92
C SER A 98 -17.45 -16.23 -7.66
N TYR A 99 -17.04 -17.49 -7.48
CA TYR A 99 -17.35 -18.29 -6.29
C TYR A 99 -16.13 -19.12 -5.89
N LEU A 100 -16.13 -19.55 -4.63
CA LEU A 100 -15.14 -20.45 -4.07
C LEU A 100 -15.82 -21.49 -3.20
N GLU A 101 -15.48 -22.76 -3.41
CA GLU A 101 -16.10 -23.86 -2.71
C GLU A 101 -15.09 -24.97 -2.40
N ILE A 102 -15.18 -25.55 -1.21
CA ILE A 102 -14.52 -26.83 -0.91
C ILE A 102 -15.45 -27.92 -1.40
N VAL A 103 -15.00 -28.81 -2.31
CA VAL A 103 -15.80 -29.91 -2.82
C VAL A 103 -15.57 -31.19 -2.04
N GLU A 104 -14.38 -31.44 -1.52
CA GLU A 104 -13.99 -32.61 -0.70
C GLU A 104 -13.14 -32.16 0.50
N PRO A 105 -13.22 -32.90 1.62
CA PRO A 105 -13.98 -34.15 1.89
C PRO A 105 -15.46 -33.90 2.14
N LYS A 106 -15.88 -32.66 2.33
CA LYS A 106 -17.29 -32.28 2.54
C LYS A 106 -17.54 -30.97 1.83
N ARG A 107 -18.58 -30.96 0.98
CA ARG A 107 -18.96 -29.77 0.24
C ARG A 107 -19.30 -28.59 1.15
N LYS A 108 -18.64 -27.46 0.94
CA LYS A 108 -18.81 -26.24 1.72
C LYS A 108 -18.51 -25.00 0.87
N PRO A 109 -19.51 -24.15 0.58
CA PRO A 109 -19.25 -22.85 -0.01
C PRO A 109 -18.46 -21.96 0.96
N LEU A 110 -17.55 -21.17 0.43
CA LEU A 110 -16.73 -20.20 1.18
C LEU A 110 -17.18 -18.78 0.85
N SER A 111 -17.29 -17.97 1.89
CA SER A 111 -17.49 -16.53 1.70
C SER A 111 -16.23 -15.91 1.09
N MET A 112 -16.43 -15.03 0.12
CA MET A 112 -15.39 -14.13 -0.39
C MET A 112 -15.58 -12.70 0.14
N MET A 113 -16.59 -12.49 1.01
CA MET A 113 -16.78 -11.24 1.75
C MET A 113 -15.92 -11.27 3.00
N GLU A 114 -15.38 -10.13 3.37
CA GLU A 114 -14.69 -9.95 4.64
C GLU A 114 -15.68 -9.98 5.81
N ASP A 115 -15.19 -10.29 7.00
CA ASP A 115 -15.98 -10.28 8.21
C ASP A 115 -16.38 -8.85 8.60
N VAL A 116 -17.59 -8.70 9.13
CA VAL A 116 -18.05 -7.43 9.67
C VAL A 116 -17.33 -7.15 10.99
N LEU A 117 -16.80 -5.95 11.12
CA LEU A 117 -16.11 -5.48 12.32
C LEU A 117 -17.03 -4.53 13.09
N ASP A 118 -17.26 -4.79 14.37
CA ASP A 118 -18.12 -3.96 15.22
C ASP A 118 -17.60 -2.53 15.38
N GLU A 119 -16.27 -2.34 15.29
CA GLU A 119 -15.61 -1.05 15.40
C GLU A 119 -15.69 -0.22 14.12
N ASP A 120 -16.00 -0.84 12.99
CA ASP A 120 -16.10 -0.17 11.68
C ASP A 120 -17.53 -0.21 11.12
N PRO A 121 -18.29 0.89 11.25
CA PRO A 121 -19.67 0.95 10.77
C PRO A 121 -19.80 0.80 9.24
N TYR A 122 -18.69 0.88 8.50
CA TYR A 122 -18.68 0.70 7.06
C TYR A 122 -18.25 -0.71 6.62
N SER A 123 -17.86 -1.58 7.55
CA SER A 123 -17.48 -2.97 7.24
C SER A 123 -18.64 -3.81 6.71
N SER A 124 -19.89 -3.34 6.85
CA SER A 124 -21.11 -3.93 6.28
C SER A 124 -21.73 -3.08 5.17
N ASP A 125 -20.99 -2.11 4.61
CA ASP A 125 -21.51 -1.25 3.56
C ASP A 125 -21.88 -2.09 2.32
N LYS A 126 -23.05 -1.82 1.74
CA LYS A 126 -23.56 -2.52 0.55
C LYS A 126 -22.69 -2.36 -0.70
N ASP A 127 -21.87 -1.32 -0.72
CA ASP A 127 -20.94 -1.02 -1.82
C ASP A 127 -19.57 -1.72 -1.65
N LEU A 128 -19.37 -2.48 -0.54
CA LEU A 128 -18.25 -3.40 -0.39
C LEU A 128 -18.40 -4.59 -1.34
N TRP A 129 -17.33 -4.93 -2.00
CA TRP A 129 -17.27 -6.04 -2.90
C TRP A 129 -16.59 -7.25 -2.26
N LYS A 130 -16.99 -8.45 -2.72
CA LYS A 130 -16.27 -9.68 -2.41
C LYS A 130 -14.81 -9.57 -2.89
N GLY A 131 -13.91 -10.31 -2.26
CA GLY A 131 -12.51 -10.38 -2.66
C GLY A 131 -12.34 -10.73 -4.13
N TRP A 132 -11.49 -10.03 -4.83
CA TRP A 132 -11.17 -10.25 -6.24
C TRP A 132 -9.81 -9.65 -6.60
N ASN A 133 -9.27 -10.08 -7.72
CA ASN A 133 -8.05 -9.52 -8.27
C ASN A 133 -8.29 -9.02 -9.70
N ALA A 134 -8.06 -7.72 -9.91
CA ALA A 134 -8.21 -7.10 -11.22
C ALA A 134 -7.27 -7.75 -12.26
N TYR A 135 -7.74 -7.84 -13.50
CA TYR A 135 -6.99 -8.41 -14.62
C TYR A 135 -6.58 -9.88 -14.49
N SER A 136 -7.19 -10.62 -13.57
CA SER A 136 -7.01 -12.06 -13.46
C SER A 136 -7.73 -12.80 -14.61
N GLY A 137 -7.30 -14.03 -14.87
CA GLY A 137 -7.95 -14.91 -15.85
C GLY A 137 -9.38 -15.27 -15.45
N SER A 138 -10.20 -15.59 -16.43
CA SER A 138 -11.55 -16.15 -16.24
C SER A 138 -11.54 -17.64 -16.53
N GLY A 139 -12.25 -18.43 -15.75
CA GLY A 139 -12.36 -19.88 -15.90
C GLY A 139 -12.88 -20.53 -14.66
N GLU A 140 -13.06 -21.84 -14.74
CA GLU A 140 -13.46 -22.70 -13.63
C GLU A 140 -12.45 -23.83 -13.47
N VAL A 141 -12.08 -24.13 -12.22
CA VAL A 141 -11.12 -25.20 -11.91
C VAL A 141 -11.51 -25.87 -10.60
N THR A 142 -11.42 -27.20 -10.57
CA THR A 142 -11.57 -28.01 -9.35
C THR A 142 -10.33 -28.85 -9.22
N GLU A 143 -9.49 -28.57 -8.22
CA GLU A 143 -8.22 -29.25 -8.00
C GLU A 143 -7.85 -29.23 -6.53
N GLU A 144 -6.86 -30.04 -6.15
CA GLU A 144 -6.28 -30.00 -4.82
C GLU A 144 -5.61 -28.67 -4.55
N VAL A 145 -5.61 -28.27 -3.27
CA VAL A 145 -5.06 -27.00 -2.81
C VAL A 145 -3.70 -27.21 -2.17
N VAL A 146 -2.73 -26.38 -2.55
CA VAL A 146 -1.39 -26.29 -1.93
C VAL A 146 -1.20 -24.91 -1.34
N TYR A 147 -0.77 -24.84 -0.09
CA TYR A 147 -0.43 -23.57 0.56
C TYR A 147 1.05 -23.25 0.34
N ALA A 148 1.33 -22.12 -0.27
CA ALA A 148 2.66 -21.66 -0.65
C ALA A 148 3.13 -20.40 0.13
N ASN A 149 2.79 -20.28 1.41
CA ASN A 149 3.19 -19.16 2.28
C ASN A 149 2.93 -17.80 1.62
N TYR A 150 3.96 -17.06 1.19
CA TYR A 150 3.82 -15.78 0.47
C TYR A 150 3.91 -15.92 -1.06
N GLY A 151 4.05 -17.15 -1.58
CA GLY A 151 4.17 -17.41 -3.02
C GLY A 151 5.48 -16.91 -3.65
N ARG A 152 6.54 -16.80 -2.85
CA ARG A 152 7.86 -16.41 -3.33
C ARG A 152 8.61 -17.59 -3.90
N LYS A 153 9.69 -17.32 -4.62
CA LYS A 153 10.55 -18.36 -5.18
C LYS A 153 11.00 -19.35 -4.12
N GLU A 154 11.46 -18.85 -2.98
CA GLU A 154 11.95 -19.67 -1.85
C GLU A 154 10.84 -20.55 -1.24
N ASP A 155 9.60 -20.08 -1.26
CA ASP A 155 8.44 -20.86 -0.79
C ASP A 155 8.17 -22.05 -1.71
N PHE A 156 8.30 -21.86 -3.02
CA PHE A 156 8.17 -22.95 -4.00
C PHE A 156 9.36 -23.92 -3.98
N GLU A 157 10.59 -23.44 -3.82
CA GLU A 157 11.77 -24.27 -3.62
C GLU A 157 11.60 -25.16 -2.38
N LYS A 158 11.10 -24.62 -1.27
CA LYS A 158 10.80 -25.38 -0.07
C LYS A 158 9.73 -26.44 -0.29
N LEU A 159 8.68 -26.16 -1.03
CA LEU A 159 7.67 -27.16 -1.40
C LEU A 159 8.27 -28.27 -2.24
N GLN A 160 9.15 -27.94 -3.17
CA GLN A 160 9.88 -28.91 -3.98
C GLN A 160 10.77 -29.81 -3.13
N ASP A 161 11.54 -29.24 -2.18
CA ASP A 161 12.39 -30.00 -1.23
C ASP A 161 11.58 -30.94 -0.35
N MET A 162 10.33 -30.58 -0.03
CA MET A 162 9.37 -31.43 0.68
C MET A 162 8.70 -32.49 -0.21
N GLY A 163 9.02 -32.52 -1.50
CA GLY A 163 8.41 -33.43 -2.49
C GLY A 163 6.98 -33.06 -2.86
N ILE A 164 6.52 -31.84 -2.55
CA ILE A 164 5.15 -31.35 -2.82
C ILE A 164 5.11 -30.76 -4.24
N LYS A 165 4.33 -31.39 -5.11
CA LYS A 165 4.10 -30.87 -6.48
C LYS A 165 3.02 -29.79 -6.47
N VAL A 166 3.27 -28.68 -7.14
CA VAL A 166 2.31 -27.56 -7.29
C VAL A 166 1.70 -27.50 -8.68
N SER A 167 2.31 -28.16 -9.66
CA SER A 167 1.79 -28.20 -11.03
C SER A 167 0.42 -28.92 -11.08
N GLY A 168 -0.57 -28.28 -11.71
CA GLY A 168 -1.94 -28.77 -11.79
C GLY A 168 -2.75 -28.60 -10.49
N LYS A 169 -2.27 -27.82 -9.53
CA LYS A 169 -2.92 -27.56 -8.25
C LYS A 169 -3.41 -26.13 -8.14
N ILE A 170 -4.39 -25.91 -7.28
CA ILE A 170 -4.75 -24.56 -6.82
C ILE A 170 -3.74 -24.14 -5.75
N VAL A 171 -3.06 -23.03 -5.96
CA VAL A 171 -2.09 -22.52 -5.00
C VAL A 171 -2.70 -21.36 -4.21
N ILE A 172 -2.66 -21.46 -2.88
CA ILE A 172 -3.04 -20.38 -1.98
C ILE A 172 -1.79 -19.78 -1.38
N ALA A 173 -1.65 -18.48 -1.54
CA ALA A 173 -0.61 -17.70 -0.90
C ALA A 173 -1.24 -16.58 -0.05
N ARG A 174 -0.63 -16.27 1.09
CA ARG A 174 -1.05 -15.12 1.89
C ARG A 174 -0.43 -13.83 1.38
N TYR A 175 -1.15 -12.76 1.52
CA TYR A 175 -0.63 -11.43 1.21
C TYR A 175 0.35 -10.96 2.29
N GLY A 176 1.37 -10.18 1.92
CA GLY A 176 2.39 -9.67 2.83
C GLY A 176 3.79 -10.26 2.60
N GLY A 177 4.65 -10.13 3.59
CA GLY A 177 6.08 -10.37 3.43
C GLY A 177 6.76 -9.12 2.85
N ASN A 178 8.06 -9.14 2.66
CA ASN A 178 8.76 -8.01 2.04
C ASN A 178 8.50 -7.99 0.53
N PHE A 179 8.06 -6.87 0.03
CA PHE A 179 8.00 -6.59 -1.40
C PHE A 179 9.36 -6.06 -1.86
#